data_7a15f50fa629e2732e544c17f7a2e6f8
#
_entry.id   7a15f50fa629e2732e544c17f7a2e6f8
#
_cell.length_a   1.000
_cell.length_b   1.000
_cell.length_c   1.000
_cell.angle_alpha   90.00
_cell.angle_beta   90.00
_cell.angle_gamma   90.00
#
_symmetry.space_group_name_H-M   'P 1'
#
loop_
_entity.id
_entity.type
_entity.pdbx_description
1 polymer ?
#
loop_
_entity_poly.entity_id
_entity_poly.type
_entity_poly.pdbx_seq_one_letter_code
_entity_poly.pdbx_strand_id
1 'polypeptide(L)'
;MVKIITWILAFVGLVVVFIISTTLIISDKNRLTEICPNYKNGECSQKIDAVVAISGGNTSSRTREAIEIFKAVQARKLIFSGANSNPKVLSDAQQMANLAQKQGILKDEIILEEQAQNTHQNAQYTAKIIKQNGYKRIVLTTSKYHQARAKLEFEKALEGSGVEVISAPVSNDPDWSNLWWTNSRGWYLSMSELFGIFRFYIGA
;
A
#
# COMPACT_ATOMS: atom_id res chain seq x y z
N MET A 1 22.52 24.46 -35.74
CA MET A 1 21.17 23.88 -35.68
C MET A 1 21.20 22.40 -35.30
N VAL A 2 21.85 21.52 -36.05
CA VAL A 2 21.88 20.07 -35.83
C VAL A 2 22.31 19.71 -34.40
N LYS A 3 23.41 20.24 -33.86
CA LYS A 3 23.89 19.97 -32.50
C LYS A 3 22.87 20.34 -31.42
N ILE A 4 22.16 21.45 -31.56
CA ILE A 4 21.13 21.89 -30.60
C ILE A 4 19.96 20.90 -30.60
N ILE A 5 19.50 20.47 -31.75
CA ILE A 5 18.43 19.49 -31.91
C ILE A 5 18.84 18.16 -31.25
N THR A 6 20.09 17.71 -31.46
CA THR A 6 20.61 16.50 -30.86
C THR A 6 20.61 16.58 -29.31
N TRP A 7 21.03 17.72 -28.73
CA TRP A 7 21.00 17.91 -27.28
C TRP A 7 19.58 17.96 -26.70
N ILE A 8 18.63 18.59 -27.42
CA ILE A 8 17.21 18.60 -27.01
C ILE A 8 16.64 17.17 -27.02
N LEU A 9 16.88 16.40 -28.08
CA LEU A 9 16.42 15.02 -28.19
C LEU A 9 17.04 14.13 -27.09
N ALA A 10 18.33 14.29 -26.81
CA ALA A 10 19.00 13.58 -25.73
C ALA A 10 18.39 13.92 -24.36
N PHE A 11 18.12 15.19 -24.08
CA PHE A 11 17.49 15.64 -22.85
C PHE A 11 16.07 15.07 -22.70
N VAL A 12 15.25 15.15 -23.75
CA VAL A 12 13.89 14.55 -23.74
C VAL A 12 13.97 13.05 -23.50
N GLY A 13 14.91 12.34 -24.13
CA GLY A 13 15.13 10.92 -23.89
C GLY A 13 15.46 10.61 -22.43
N LEU A 14 16.34 11.38 -21.79
CA LEU A 14 16.66 11.21 -20.37
C LEU A 14 15.45 11.45 -19.46
N VAL A 15 14.64 12.46 -19.74
CA VAL A 15 13.41 12.74 -18.98
C VAL A 15 12.42 11.57 -19.10
N VAL A 16 12.23 11.05 -20.31
CA VAL A 16 11.35 9.88 -20.54
C VAL A 16 11.85 8.65 -19.77
N VAL A 17 13.15 8.35 -19.86
CA VAL A 17 13.75 7.24 -19.10
C VAL A 17 13.56 7.42 -17.60
N PHE A 18 13.77 8.63 -17.08
CA PHE A 18 13.56 8.94 -15.66
C PHE A 18 12.10 8.70 -15.26
N ILE A 19 11.11 9.17 -16.02
CA ILE A 19 9.68 8.98 -15.72
C ILE A 19 9.33 7.49 -15.72
N ILE A 20 9.77 6.74 -16.74
CA ILE A 20 9.50 5.30 -16.83
C ILE A 20 10.14 4.56 -15.63
N SER A 21 11.42 4.81 -15.36
CA SER A 21 12.14 4.18 -14.25
C SER A 21 11.49 4.47 -12.91
N THR A 22 11.13 5.73 -12.66
CA THR A 22 10.41 6.13 -11.44
C THR A 22 9.09 5.37 -11.31
N THR A 23 8.29 5.33 -12.38
CA THR A 23 7.01 4.61 -12.38
C THR A 23 7.19 3.12 -12.05
N LEU A 24 8.20 2.47 -12.62
CA LEU A 24 8.50 1.06 -12.35
C LEU A 24 8.97 0.80 -10.92
N ILE A 25 9.72 1.74 -10.34
CA ILE A 25 10.25 1.60 -8.97
C ILE A 25 9.17 1.78 -7.91
N ILE A 26 8.30 2.79 -8.05
CA ILE A 26 7.32 3.12 -7.01
C ILE A 26 6.01 2.35 -7.11
N SER A 27 5.66 1.82 -8.29
CA SER A 27 4.44 1.03 -8.47
C SER A 27 4.71 -0.45 -8.26
N ASP A 28 3.76 -1.13 -7.63
CA ASP A 28 3.74 -2.59 -7.57
C ASP A 28 2.47 -3.12 -8.27
N LYS A 29 2.60 -4.31 -8.84
CA LYS A 29 1.48 -4.96 -9.53
C LYS A 29 0.46 -5.47 -8.52
N ASN A 30 -0.80 -5.50 -8.93
CA ASN A 30 -1.84 -6.17 -8.16
C ASN A 30 -1.68 -7.70 -8.29
N ARG A 31 -0.92 -8.30 -7.39
CA ARG A 31 -0.70 -9.75 -7.36
C ARG A 31 -1.92 -10.55 -6.93
N LEU A 32 -2.87 -9.91 -6.24
CA LEU A 32 -4.12 -10.57 -5.88
C LEU A 32 -4.91 -11.00 -7.12
N THR A 33 -4.88 -10.20 -8.19
CA THR A 33 -5.54 -10.57 -9.46
C THR A 33 -4.84 -11.73 -10.17
N GLU A 34 -3.56 -11.95 -9.93
CA GLU A 34 -2.81 -13.09 -10.50
C GLU A 34 -3.16 -14.41 -9.78
N ILE A 35 -3.27 -14.38 -8.45
CA ILE A 35 -3.52 -15.58 -7.63
C ILE A 35 -5.01 -15.89 -7.43
N CYS A 36 -5.86 -14.89 -7.52
CA CYS A 36 -7.31 -14.98 -7.42
C CYS A 36 -7.97 -14.15 -8.54
N PRO A 37 -7.93 -14.58 -9.82
CA PRO A 37 -8.41 -13.77 -10.95
C PRO A 37 -9.85 -13.30 -10.81
N ASN A 38 -10.70 -14.12 -10.20
CA ASN A 38 -12.13 -13.86 -10.03
C ASN A 38 -12.50 -13.41 -8.62
N TYR A 39 -11.53 -12.92 -7.82
CA TYR A 39 -11.81 -12.59 -6.41
C TYR A 39 -12.95 -11.59 -6.26
N LYS A 40 -13.14 -10.66 -7.20
CA LYS A 40 -14.24 -9.69 -7.18
C LYS A 40 -15.63 -10.33 -7.27
N ASN A 41 -15.71 -11.54 -7.77
CA ASN A 41 -16.94 -12.35 -7.81
C ASN A 41 -17.06 -13.27 -6.59
N GLY A 42 -16.18 -13.14 -5.59
CA GLY A 42 -16.13 -14.01 -4.42
C GLY A 42 -15.44 -15.37 -4.67
N GLU A 43 -14.78 -15.53 -5.80
CA GLU A 43 -14.10 -16.75 -6.19
C GLU A 43 -12.60 -16.63 -6.00
N CYS A 44 -12.12 -16.89 -4.79
CA CYS A 44 -10.70 -17.02 -4.50
C CYS A 44 -10.43 -18.40 -3.90
N SER A 45 -9.70 -19.23 -4.63
CA SER A 45 -9.32 -20.58 -4.17
C SER A 45 -8.23 -20.58 -3.09
N GLN A 46 -7.58 -19.44 -2.94
CA GLN A 46 -6.50 -19.26 -1.96
C GLN A 46 -7.05 -18.74 -0.63
N LYS A 47 -6.67 -19.40 0.45
CA LYS A 47 -7.03 -18.92 1.79
C LYS A 47 -6.22 -17.68 2.14
N ILE A 48 -6.91 -16.56 2.38
CA ILE A 48 -6.33 -15.30 2.87
C ILE A 48 -6.64 -15.18 4.36
N ASP A 49 -5.61 -15.05 5.19
CA ASP A 49 -5.80 -14.93 6.64
C ASP A 49 -6.19 -13.52 7.05
N ALA A 50 -5.56 -12.51 6.45
CA ALA A 50 -5.92 -11.12 6.74
C ALA A 50 -5.75 -10.20 5.53
N VAL A 51 -6.57 -9.14 5.50
CA VAL A 51 -6.35 -7.96 4.66
C VAL A 51 -5.82 -6.85 5.55
N VAL A 52 -4.71 -6.25 5.15
CA VAL A 52 -4.04 -5.18 5.89
C VAL A 52 -4.13 -3.90 5.09
N ALA A 53 -4.63 -2.82 5.71
CA ALA A 53 -4.55 -1.48 5.16
C ALA A 53 -3.83 -0.54 6.12
N ILE A 54 -2.89 0.22 5.59
CA ILE A 54 -2.11 1.20 6.34
C ILE A 54 -2.57 2.62 6.06
N SER A 55 -2.58 3.46 7.08
CA SER A 55 -2.98 4.87 6.98
C SER A 55 -2.02 5.73 6.16
N GLY A 56 -2.39 6.97 5.93
CA GLY A 56 -1.63 7.98 5.18
C GLY A 56 -2.21 8.23 3.79
N GLY A 57 -1.83 9.36 3.16
CA GLY A 57 -2.42 9.78 1.89
C GLY A 57 -3.95 9.82 1.96
N ASN A 58 -4.62 9.25 0.96
CA ASN A 58 -6.08 9.12 0.98
C ASN A 58 -6.50 7.86 1.78
N THR A 59 -6.50 7.97 3.10
CA THR A 59 -6.86 6.88 4.02
C THR A 59 -8.26 6.31 3.71
N SER A 60 -9.23 7.12 3.32
CA SER A 60 -10.58 6.65 2.98
C SER A 60 -10.61 5.71 1.77
N SER A 61 -9.84 6.01 0.72
CA SER A 61 -9.75 5.13 -0.46
C SER A 61 -9.09 3.81 -0.12
N ARG A 62 -8.04 3.82 0.69
CA ARG A 62 -7.37 2.60 1.18
C ARG A 62 -8.31 1.74 2.00
N THR A 63 -9.10 2.37 2.87
CA THR A 63 -10.09 1.67 3.69
C THR A 63 -11.17 1.01 2.84
N ARG A 64 -11.74 1.71 1.84
CA ARG A 64 -12.76 1.14 0.96
C ARG A 64 -12.22 -0.05 0.16
N GLU A 65 -11.05 0.10 -0.46
CA GLU A 65 -10.40 -1.00 -1.20
C GLU A 65 -10.18 -2.21 -0.29
N ALA A 66 -9.68 -1.99 0.95
CA ALA A 66 -9.46 -3.08 1.91
C ALA A 66 -10.76 -3.80 2.27
N ILE A 67 -11.87 -3.07 2.45
CA ILE A 67 -13.18 -3.65 2.75
C ILE A 67 -13.70 -4.47 1.56
N GLU A 68 -13.57 -3.94 0.34
CA GLU A 68 -13.96 -4.65 -0.87
C GLU A 68 -13.17 -5.96 -1.02
N ILE A 69 -11.85 -5.90 -0.87
CA ILE A 69 -10.99 -7.07 -0.91
C ILE A 69 -11.37 -8.06 0.19
N PHE A 70 -11.52 -7.59 1.44
CA PHE A 70 -11.86 -8.43 2.58
C PHE A 70 -13.12 -9.28 2.34
N LYS A 71 -14.20 -8.62 1.86
CA LYS A 71 -15.44 -9.30 1.51
C LYS A 71 -15.26 -10.27 0.35
N ALA A 72 -14.55 -9.85 -0.68
CA ALA A 72 -14.38 -10.62 -1.91
C ALA A 72 -13.53 -11.88 -1.72
N VAL A 73 -12.47 -11.84 -0.92
CA VAL A 73 -11.62 -13.02 -0.64
C VAL A 73 -12.04 -13.78 0.61
N GLN A 74 -13.09 -13.33 1.32
CA GLN A 74 -13.57 -13.92 2.57
C GLN A 74 -12.44 -14.12 3.60
N ALA A 75 -11.59 -13.10 3.76
CA ALA A 75 -10.50 -13.15 4.70
C ALA A 75 -10.99 -13.26 6.15
N ARG A 76 -10.16 -13.80 7.05
CA ARG A 76 -10.54 -13.99 8.45
C ARG A 76 -10.54 -12.70 9.26
N LYS A 77 -9.63 -11.77 8.96
CA LYS A 77 -9.48 -10.51 9.67
C LYS A 77 -9.14 -9.37 8.72
N LEU A 78 -9.57 -8.19 9.12
CA LEU A 78 -9.23 -6.91 8.51
C LEU A 78 -8.36 -6.13 9.51
N ILE A 79 -7.13 -5.82 9.16
CA ILE A 79 -6.17 -5.13 10.01
C ILE A 79 -6.00 -3.71 9.50
N PHE A 80 -6.23 -2.73 10.37
CA PHE A 80 -5.94 -1.33 10.11
C PHE A 80 -4.78 -0.87 10.95
N SER A 81 -3.81 -0.19 10.34
CA SER A 81 -2.61 0.28 11.03
C SER A 81 -2.37 1.76 10.78
N GLY A 82 -2.15 2.50 11.84
CA GLY A 82 -1.75 3.90 11.85
C GLY A 82 -2.27 4.69 13.02
N ALA A 83 -1.36 5.41 13.68
CA ALA A 83 -1.66 6.45 14.66
C ALA A 83 -2.22 7.71 13.98
N ASN A 84 -2.67 8.64 14.78
CA ASN A 84 -2.88 10.02 14.35
C ASN A 84 -1.79 10.90 14.96
N SER A 85 -1.28 11.88 14.20
CA SER A 85 -0.28 12.82 14.68
C SER A 85 -0.83 13.73 15.79
N ASN A 86 -2.14 13.93 15.85
CA ASN A 86 -2.82 14.65 16.91
C ASN A 86 -3.41 13.66 17.95
N PRO A 87 -2.84 13.55 19.16
CA PRO A 87 -3.29 12.61 20.18
C PRO A 87 -4.70 12.90 20.73
N LYS A 88 -5.28 14.06 20.41
CA LYS A 88 -6.66 14.41 20.80
C LYS A 88 -7.70 13.90 19.81
N VAL A 89 -7.28 13.30 18.71
CA VAL A 89 -8.14 12.76 17.67
C VAL A 89 -7.99 11.23 17.65
N LEU A 90 -9.03 10.52 17.24
CA LEU A 90 -8.95 9.07 17.05
C LEU A 90 -7.80 8.72 16.13
N SER A 91 -7.12 7.60 16.40
CA SER A 91 -6.11 7.05 15.49
C SER A 91 -6.67 6.87 14.09
N ASP A 92 -5.82 6.93 13.08
CA ASP A 92 -6.25 6.67 11.72
C ASP A 92 -6.81 5.25 11.58
N ALA A 93 -6.20 4.27 12.26
CA ALA A 93 -6.70 2.90 12.31
C ALA A 93 -8.13 2.83 12.87
N GLN A 94 -8.45 3.58 13.94
CA GLN A 94 -9.80 3.63 14.50
C GLN A 94 -10.79 4.32 13.55
N GLN A 95 -10.36 5.37 12.85
CA GLN A 95 -11.21 6.03 11.84
C GLN A 95 -11.53 5.08 10.68
N MET A 96 -10.53 4.29 10.23
CA MET A 96 -10.70 3.25 9.21
C MET A 96 -11.69 2.18 9.68
N ALA A 97 -11.56 1.72 10.93
CA ALA A 97 -12.49 0.75 11.52
C ALA A 97 -13.92 1.28 11.61
N ASN A 98 -14.09 2.53 12.00
CA ASN A 98 -15.42 3.16 12.04
C ASN A 98 -16.08 3.20 10.64
N LEU A 99 -15.28 3.44 9.59
CA LEU A 99 -15.76 3.38 8.21
C LEU A 99 -16.13 1.94 7.82
N ALA A 100 -15.31 0.95 8.19
CA ALA A 100 -15.57 -0.46 7.90
C ALA A 100 -16.85 -0.97 8.60
N GLN A 101 -17.05 -0.62 9.86
CA GLN A 101 -18.27 -0.96 10.60
C GLN A 101 -19.52 -0.35 9.97
N LYS A 102 -19.46 0.90 9.50
CA LYS A 102 -20.56 1.53 8.74
C LYS A 102 -20.86 0.80 7.44
N GLN A 103 -19.93 0.04 6.89
CA GLN A 103 -20.10 -0.79 5.70
C GLN A 103 -20.42 -2.26 6.03
N GLY A 104 -20.76 -2.56 7.28
CA GLY A 104 -21.23 -3.87 7.72
C GLY A 104 -20.14 -4.87 8.11
N ILE A 105 -18.89 -4.43 8.28
CA ILE A 105 -17.85 -5.29 8.86
C ILE A 105 -18.05 -5.38 10.37
N LEU A 106 -18.05 -6.58 10.93
CA LEU A 106 -18.24 -6.78 12.35
C LEU A 106 -16.99 -6.34 13.14
N LYS A 107 -17.21 -5.84 14.35
CA LYS A 107 -16.11 -5.34 15.20
C LYS A 107 -15.07 -6.41 15.51
N ASP A 108 -15.49 -7.64 15.72
CA ASP A 108 -14.63 -8.77 16.00
C ASP A 108 -13.84 -9.26 14.77
N GLU A 109 -14.21 -8.85 13.55
CA GLU A 109 -13.44 -9.09 12.33
C GLU A 109 -12.28 -8.10 12.17
N ILE A 110 -12.26 -6.99 12.94
CA ILE A 110 -11.28 -5.92 12.81
C ILE A 110 -10.22 -6.03 13.90
N ILE A 111 -8.96 -5.84 13.51
CA ILE A 111 -7.83 -5.67 14.41
C ILE A 111 -7.22 -4.28 14.18
N LEU A 112 -6.93 -3.57 15.25
CA LEU A 112 -6.34 -2.24 15.21
C LEU A 112 -4.89 -2.26 15.65
N GLU A 113 -4.07 -1.56 14.92
CA GLU A 113 -2.73 -1.13 15.28
C GLU A 113 -2.72 0.42 15.26
N GLU A 114 -2.63 1.03 16.43
CA GLU A 114 -2.91 2.46 16.62
C GLU A 114 -1.66 3.28 16.98
N GLN A 115 -0.47 2.68 16.94
CA GLN A 115 0.76 3.31 17.43
C GLN A 115 1.70 3.76 16.30
N ALA A 116 1.58 3.16 15.12
CA ALA A 116 2.48 3.41 14.00
C ALA A 116 2.33 4.83 13.45
N GLN A 117 3.42 5.57 13.39
CA GLN A 117 3.49 6.95 12.88
C GLN A 117 4.13 7.06 11.49
N ASN A 118 4.66 5.97 10.96
CA ASN A 118 5.30 5.90 9.65
C ASN A 118 5.24 4.48 9.09
N THR A 119 5.59 4.32 7.80
CA THR A 119 5.48 3.04 7.09
C THR A 119 6.31 1.92 7.72
N HIS A 120 7.51 2.23 8.20
CA HIS A 120 8.36 1.27 8.89
C HIS A 120 7.68 0.73 10.16
N GLN A 121 7.12 1.62 10.99
CA GLN A 121 6.36 1.23 12.19
C GLN A 121 5.07 0.50 11.85
N ASN A 122 4.33 0.91 10.81
CA ASN A 122 3.16 0.17 10.32
C ASN A 122 3.54 -1.29 10.03
N ALA A 123 4.64 -1.50 9.29
CA ALA A 123 5.10 -2.84 8.97
C ALA A 123 5.53 -3.63 10.23
N GLN A 124 6.34 -3.03 11.11
CA GLN A 124 6.85 -3.72 12.30
C GLN A 124 5.75 -4.10 13.28
N TYR A 125 4.82 -3.17 13.58
CA TYR A 125 3.79 -3.43 14.58
C TYR A 125 2.71 -4.37 14.05
N THR A 126 2.34 -4.21 12.78
CA THR A 126 1.42 -5.15 12.12
C THR A 126 2.03 -6.55 11.98
N ALA A 127 3.35 -6.65 11.68
CA ALA A 127 4.04 -7.94 11.62
C ALA A 127 4.01 -8.70 12.96
N LYS A 128 4.06 -8.01 14.10
CA LYS A 128 3.88 -8.65 15.41
C LYS A 128 2.48 -9.27 15.53
N ILE A 129 1.45 -8.53 15.13
CA ILE A 129 0.05 -9.01 15.15
C ILE A 129 -0.09 -10.24 14.23
N ILE A 130 0.45 -10.19 13.03
CA ILE A 130 0.41 -11.27 12.04
C ILE A 130 1.06 -12.54 12.60
N LYS A 131 2.27 -12.40 13.17
CA LYS A 131 3.03 -13.52 13.76
C LYS A 131 2.32 -14.12 14.98
N GLN A 132 1.80 -13.29 15.87
CA GLN A 132 1.06 -13.73 17.07
C GLN A 132 -0.22 -14.51 16.75
N ASN A 133 -0.90 -14.15 15.65
CA ASN A 133 -2.10 -14.85 15.21
C ASN A 133 -1.82 -16.05 14.28
N GLY A 134 -0.55 -16.31 13.97
CA GLY A 134 -0.15 -17.43 13.11
C GLY A 134 -0.61 -17.31 11.66
N TYR A 135 -0.88 -16.08 11.17
CA TYR A 135 -1.28 -15.84 9.79
C TYR A 135 -0.16 -16.19 8.83
N LYS A 136 -0.50 -16.78 7.70
CA LYS A 136 0.46 -17.24 6.69
C LYS A 136 0.35 -16.49 5.36
N ARG A 137 -0.82 -15.91 5.07
CA ARG A 137 -1.03 -15.18 3.84
C ARG A 137 -1.86 -13.94 4.10
N ILE A 138 -1.28 -12.79 3.78
CA ILE A 138 -1.94 -11.48 3.94
C ILE A 138 -2.01 -10.74 2.61
N VAL A 139 -3.08 -9.97 2.43
CA VAL A 139 -3.18 -8.99 1.35
C VAL A 139 -2.84 -7.61 1.94
N LEU A 140 -1.85 -6.94 1.37
CA LEU A 140 -1.47 -5.57 1.73
C LEU A 140 -2.04 -4.59 0.72
N THR A 141 -2.83 -3.63 1.20
CA THR A 141 -3.41 -2.58 0.37
C THR A 141 -3.05 -1.19 0.87
N THR A 142 -2.61 -0.36 -0.03
CA THR A 142 -2.32 1.06 0.17
C THR A 142 -2.40 1.79 -1.17
N SER A 143 -2.09 3.10 -1.20
CA SER A 143 -2.07 3.89 -2.44
C SER A 143 -1.08 3.29 -3.45
N LYS A 144 -1.45 3.33 -4.74
CA LYS A 144 -0.65 2.72 -5.82
C LYS A 144 0.80 3.22 -5.84
N TYR A 145 1.01 4.52 -5.64
CA TYR A 145 2.35 5.12 -5.59
C TYR A 145 3.17 4.67 -4.37
N HIS A 146 2.50 4.25 -3.30
CA HIS A 146 3.10 3.85 -2.02
C HIS A 146 3.30 2.34 -1.89
N GLN A 147 2.68 1.54 -2.75
CA GLN A 147 2.56 0.09 -2.60
C GLN A 147 3.93 -0.61 -2.59
N ALA A 148 4.84 -0.21 -3.47
CA ALA A 148 6.17 -0.82 -3.54
C ALA A 148 6.95 -0.65 -2.23
N ARG A 149 7.01 0.58 -1.68
CA ARG A 149 7.71 0.83 -0.40
C ARG A 149 7.05 0.13 0.77
N ALA A 150 5.72 0.18 0.86
CA ALA A 150 5.00 -0.51 1.92
C ALA A 150 5.28 -2.01 1.89
N LYS A 151 5.26 -2.63 0.71
CA LYS A 151 5.58 -4.05 0.55
C LYS A 151 7.00 -4.39 1.00
N LEU A 152 8.00 -3.62 0.59
CA LEU A 152 9.40 -3.81 1.02
C LEU A 152 9.52 -3.81 2.56
N GLU A 153 8.87 -2.86 3.23
CA GLU A 153 8.87 -2.76 4.70
C GLU A 153 8.17 -3.97 5.35
N PHE A 154 7.04 -4.42 4.81
CA PHE A 154 6.32 -5.58 5.33
C PHE A 154 7.09 -6.88 5.09
N GLU A 155 7.64 -7.09 3.91
CA GLU A 155 8.46 -8.27 3.61
C GLU A 155 9.69 -8.34 4.53
N LYS A 156 10.34 -7.20 4.79
CA LYS A 156 11.46 -7.12 5.74
C LYS A 156 11.02 -7.42 7.18
N ALA A 157 9.92 -6.85 7.64
CA ALA A 157 9.40 -7.08 9.00
C ALA A 157 8.91 -8.53 9.22
N LEU A 158 8.51 -9.22 8.15
CA LEU A 158 8.03 -10.60 8.14
C LEU A 158 9.10 -11.61 7.69
N GLU A 159 10.33 -11.16 7.44
CA GLU A 159 11.44 -12.01 7.00
C GLU A 159 11.61 -13.22 7.95
N GLY A 160 11.82 -14.41 7.40
CA GLY A 160 11.97 -15.66 8.16
C GLY A 160 10.69 -16.22 8.79
N SER A 161 9.53 -15.54 8.71
CA SER A 161 8.27 -16.01 9.31
C SER A 161 7.47 -16.97 8.43
N GLY A 162 7.81 -17.06 7.14
CA GLY A 162 7.06 -17.83 6.15
C GLY A 162 5.70 -17.22 5.79
N VAL A 163 5.49 -15.94 6.08
CA VAL A 163 4.27 -15.19 5.70
C VAL A 163 4.41 -14.66 4.29
N GLU A 164 3.42 -14.94 3.45
CA GLU A 164 3.31 -14.38 2.11
C GLU A 164 2.59 -13.03 2.15
N VAL A 165 3.21 -11.99 1.58
CA VAL A 165 2.64 -10.64 1.41
C VAL A 165 2.18 -10.46 -0.04
N ILE A 166 0.86 -10.39 -0.23
CA ILE A 166 0.23 -10.21 -1.53
C ILE A 166 -0.10 -8.75 -1.72
N SER A 167 0.45 -8.14 -2.75
CA SER A 167 0.20 -6.74 -3.10
C SER A 167 -1.15 -6.57 -3.78
N ALA A 168 -1.96 -5.64 -3.28
CA ALA A 168 -3.23 -5.23 -3.89
C ALA A 168 -3.41 -3.70 -3.72
N PRO A 169 -2.77 -2.89 -4.57
CA PRO A 169 -2.87 -1.43 -4.49
C PRO A 169 -4.29 -0.94 -4.79
N VAL A 170 -4.65 0.20 -4.17
CA VAL A 170 -5.93 0.88 -4.45
C VAL A 170 -6.14 1.05 -5.94
N SER A 171 -7.28 0.59 -6.44
CA SER A 171 -7.62 0.61 -7.87
C SER A 171 -7.85 2.04 -8.38
N ASN A 172 -8.62 2.84 -7.62
CA ASN A 172 -8.99 4.22 -7.94
C ASN A 172 -8.50 5.15 -6.82
N ASP A 173 -7.25 5.59 -6.92
CA ASP A 173 -6.67 6.53 -5.96
C ASP A 173 -6.84 7.96 -6.49
N PRO A 174 -7.61 8.83 -5.80
CA PRO A 174 -7.83 10.21 -6.26
C PRO A 174 -6.54 11.06 -6.19
N ASP A 175 -5.55 10.68 -5.39
CA ASP A 175 -4.26 11.36 -5.28
C ASP A 175 -3.24 10.92 -6.33
N TRP A 176 -3.56 9.89 -7.14
CA TRP A 176 -2.61 9.31 -8.07
C TRP A 176 -3.17 9.11 -9.47
N SER A 177 -2.38 9.52 -10.46
CA SER A 177 -2.63 9.28 -11.89
C SER A 177 -1.46 8.54 -12.52
N ASN A 178 -1.74 7.72 -13.51
CA ASN A 178 -0.68 7.12 -14.34
C ASN A 178 0.12 8.19 -15.12
N LEU A 179 -0.42 9.41 -15.24
CA LEU A 179 0.25 10.59 -15.81
C LEU A 179 0.76 11.51 -14.69
N TRP A 180 1.31 10.94 -13.63
CA TRP A 180 1.76 11.64 -12.42
C TRP A 180 2.72 12.81 -12.73
N TRP A 181 3.52 12.71 -13.79
CA TRP A 181 4.49 13.74 -14.20
C TRP A 181 3.85 15.00 -14.78
N THR A 182 2.54 15.01 -15.02
CA THR A 182 1.81 16.16 -15.56
C THR A 182 1.34 17.14 -14.49
N ASN A 183 1.51 16.83 -13.20
CA ASN A 183 1.06 17.68 -12.10
C ASN A 183 2.03 17.66 -10.92
N SER A 184 2.01 18.73 -10.11
CA SER A 184 2.91 18.91 -8.98
C SER A 184 2.69 17.88 -7.86
N ARG A 185 1.45 17.45 -7.63
CA ARG A 185 1.13 16.43 -6.62
C ARG A 185 1.79 15.10 -6.96
N GLY A 186 1.71 14.68 -8.21
CA GLY A 186 2.36 13.47 -8.70
C GLY A 186 3.88 13.51 -8.53
N TRP A 187 4.51 14.63 -8.88
CA TRP A 187 5.95 14.82 -8.63
C TRP A 187 6.30 14.71 -7.16
N TYR A 188 5.57 15.41 -6.28
CA TYR A 188 5.79 15.34 -4.84
C TYR A 188 5.70 13.90 -4.31
N LEU A 189 4.64 13.17 -4.66
CA LEU A 189 4.44 11.79 -4.23
C LEU A 189 5.55 10.87 -4.76
N SER A 190 5.88 10.97 -6.05
CA SER A 190 6.91 10.13 -6.66
C SER A 190 8.28 10.35 -6.03
N MET A 191 8.69 11.60 -5.83
CA MET A 191 9.97 11.92 -5.21
C MET A 191 10.01 11.48 -3.74
N SER A 192 8.92 11.66 -3.00
CA SER A 192 8.80 11.19 -1.62
C SER A 192 8.96 9.67 -1.52
N GLU A 193 8.36 8.91 -2.42
CA GLU A 193 8.47 7.45 -2.42
C GLU A 193 9.85 6.97 -2.87
N LEU A 194 10.45 7.58 -3.89
CA LEU A 194 11.84 7.28 -4.28
C LEU A 194 12.81 7.51 -3.11
N PHE A 195 12.65 8.63 -2.40
CA PHE A 195 13.47 8.92 -1.22
C PHE A 195 13.22 7.92 -0.09
N GLY A 196 11.96 7.53 0.16
CA GLY A 196 11.61 6.51 1.14
C GLY A 196 12.19 5.14 0.81
N ILE A 197 12.15 4.72 -0.46
CA ILE A 197 12.77 3.47 -0.93
C ILE A 197 14.30 3.54 -0.78
N PHE A 198 14.91 4.66 -1.14
CA PHE A 198 16.35 4.86 -0.95
C PHE A 198 16.74 4.72 0.53
N ARG A 199 16.00 5.37 1.43
CA ARG A 199 16.23 5.25 2.89
C ARG A 199 16.11 3.80 3.38
N PHE A 200 15.14 3.06 2.89
CA PHE A 200 14.98 1.64 3.21
C PHE A 200 16.25 0.84 2.89
N TYR A 201 16.86 1.05 1.73
CA TYR A 201 18.08 0.31 1.33
C TYR A 201 19.35 0.74 2.06
N ILE A 202 19.47 1.98 2.50
CA ILE A 202 20.62 2.43 3.31
C ILE A 202 20.44 2.20 4.81
N GLY A 203 19.30 1.66 5.24
CA GLY A 203 19.01 1.37 6.65
C GLY A 203 18.80 2.61 7.53
N ALA A 204 18.32 3.73 6.97
CA ALA A 204 18.15 5.02 7.62
C ALA A 204 16.69 5.33 7.97
#